data_5ec8ec3c3f83a2ce538959787b0adae9
#
_entry.id   5ec8ec3c3f83a2ce538959787b0adae9
#
_cell.length_a   1.000
_cell.length_b   1.000
_cell.length_c   1.000
_cell.angle_alpha   90.00
_cell.angle_beta   90.00
_cell.angle_gamma   90.00
#
_symmetry.space_group_name_H-M   'P 1'
#
loop_
_entity.id
_entity.type
_entity.pdbx_description
1 polymer ?
#
loop_
_entity_poly.entity_id
_entity_poly.type
_entity_poly.pdbx_seq_one_letter_code
_entity_poly.pdbx_strand_id
1 'polypeptide(L)'
;MGIENYTTIDEGEIYLSSLSDYGRDTKTILTNFIDESSKKANHVSMIYRKVLESLILRFGRLNYISSEQEIIEVKTFHANPERAIAKLNQDDNIVLPIATISNTGSDTDEKRVRYKGVLIHTKYRNPITGIAYRIVSLAPRPINISYEVNIWAKYISDLDQLTEQIRREFNPHINISTSLSKNNKAFLEGQTNTSELSTGDGEDRVIRRTFNITVETYVPYPEYLLTAN
;
A
#
# COMPACT_ATOMS: atom_id res chain seq x y z
N MET A 1 18.64 8.83 0.02
CA MET A 1 17.31 9.34 0.39
C MET A 1 17.46 10.82 0.66
N GLY A 2 16.88 11.65 -0.21
CA GLY A 2 16.97 13.10 -0.09
C GLY A 2 16.19 13.61 1.11
N ILE A 3 16.73 14.64 1.72
CA ILE A 3 16.19 15.37 2.88
C ILE A 3 14.93 16.21 2.48
N GLU A 4 14.42 16.02 1.29
CA GLU A 4 13.42 16.90 0.65
C GLU A 4 12.02 16.93 1.29
N ASN A 5 11.77 16.13 2.35
CA ASN A 5 10.45 16.03 2.97
C ASN A 5 10.39 16.51 4.44
N TYR A 6 11.42 17.19 4.92
CA TYR A 6 11.44 17.64 6.31
C TYR A 6 11.07 19.13 6.40
N THR A 7 10.03 19.42 7.16
CA THR A 7 9.67 20.79 7.51
C THR A 7 10.57 21.21 8.68
N THR A 8 11.44 22.19 8.47
CA THR A 8 12.23 22.80 9.56
C THR A 8 11.29 23.69 10.37
N ILE A 9 11.16 23.43 11.67
CA ILE A 9 10.31 24.23 12.55
C ILE A 9 11.25 25.08 13.41
N ASP A 10 11.56 26.28 12.94
CA ASP A 10 12.37 27.25 13.70
C ASP A 10 11.73 27.60 15.06
N GLU A 11 10.40 27.70 15.08
CA GLU A 11 9.64 27.93 16.33
C GLU A 11 9.69 26.72 17.28
N GLY A 12 9.84 25.50 16.77
CA GLY A 12 9.96 24.27 17.55
C GLY A 12 11.29 24.20 18.32
N GLU A 13 12.35 24.77 17.78
CA GLU A 13 13.65 24.84 18.46
C GLU A 13 13.59 25.74 19.70
N ILE A 14 13.01 26.93 19.57
CA ILE A 14 12.83 27.89 20.68
C ILE A 14 11.92 27.25 21.76
N TYR A 15 10.89 26.57 21.36
CA TYR A 15 9.95 25.95 22.28
C TYR A 15 10.57 24.78 23.05
N LEU A 16 11.35 23.93 22.36
CA LEU A 16 12.03 22.79 22.99
C LEU A 16 13.15 23.23 23.95
N SER A 17 13.89 24.26 23.61
CA SER A 17 14.94 24.78 24.51
C SER A 17 14.36 25.36 25.79
N SER A 18 13.17 25.97 25.75
CA SER A 18 12.48 26.52 26.92
C SER A 18 11.78 25.47 27.78
N LEU A 19 11.53 24.27 27.21
CA LEU A 19 10.78 23.18 27.87
C LEU A 19 11.67 22.07 28.44
N SER A 20 13.00 22.15 28.21
CA SER A 20 13.95 21.14 28.71
C SER A 20 13.91 20.98 30.24
N ASP A 21 13.42 22.01 30.95
CA ASP A 21 13.34 22.03 32.41
C ASP A 21 12.01 21.55 33.02
N TYR A 22 11.00 21.26 32.18
CA TYR A 22 9.65 20.93 32.66
C TYR A 22 9.25 19.46 32.38
N GLY A 23 9.83 18.51 33.01
CA GLY A 23 9.45 17.12 33.21
C GLY A 23 8.38 16.51 32.29
N ARG A 24 7.34 15.88 32.86
CA ARG A 24 6.31 15.10 32.15
C ARG A 24 5.41 15.91 31.22
N ASP A 25 5.17 17.16 31.52
CA ASP A 25 4.27 18.05 30.77
C ASP A 25 4.83 18.40 29.38
N THR A 26 6.15 18.47 29.28
CA THR A 26 6.87 18.75 28.04
C THR A 26 6.53 17.77 26.92
N LYS A 27 6.40 16.47 27.27
CA LYS A 27 6.08 15.42 26.29
C LYS A 27 4.68 15.61 25.73
N THR A 28 3.71 15.95 26.57
CA THR A 28 2.32 16.18 26.18
C THR A 28 2.20 17.41 25.29
N ILE A 29 2.86 18.49 25.65
CA ILE A 29 2.87 19.75 24.90
C ILE A 29 3.52 19.54 23.52
N LEU A 30 4.67 18.90 23.45
CA LEU A 30 5.35 18.58 22.18
C LEU A 30 4.49 17.68 21.30
N THR A 31 3.85 16.67 21.89
CA THR A 31 2.93 15.79 21.17
C THR A 31 1.77 16.57 20.57
N ASN A 32 1.13 17.45 21.34
CA ASN A 32 0.04 18.27 20.86
C ASN A 32 0.50 19.24 19.77
N PHE A 33 1.68 19.83 19.91
CA PHE A 33 2.27 20.71 18.92
C PHE A 33 2.51 19.96 17.58
N ILE A 34 3.11 18.78 17.62
CA ILE A 34 3.36 17.97 16.42
C ILE A 34 2.03 17.52 15.78
N ASP A 35 1.04 17.12 16.59
CA ASP A 35 -0.28 16.74 16.09
C ASP A 35 -1.00 17.92 15.40
N GLU A 36 -0.96 19.10 15.99
CA GLU A 36 -1.52 20.32 15.40
C GLU A 36 -0.77 20.75 14.13
N SER A 37 0.55 20.71 14.15
CA SER A 37 1.39 21.03 12.99
C SER A 37 1.17 20.02 11.85
N SER A 38 1.03 18.75 12.18
CA SER A 38 0.73 17.68 11.21
C SER A 38 -0.61 17.88 10.51
N LYS A 39 -1.61 18.38 11.23
CA LYS A 39 -2.92 18.72 10.64
C LYS A 39 -2.85 19.90 9.66
N LYS A 40 -1.95 20.84 9.91
CA LYS A 40 -1.72 22.02 9.06
C LYS A 40 -0.78 21.73 7.90
N ALA A 41 0.11 20.75 8.04
CA ALA A 41 1.07 20.40 7.00
C ALA A 41 0.37 19.68 5.84
N ASN A 42 0.60 20.16 4.63
CA ASN A 42 0.13 19.49 3.41
C ASN A 42 1.06 18.30 3.07
N HIS A 43 1.02 17.28 3.94
CA HIS A 43 1.83 16.08 3.82
C HIS A 43 1.02 14.93 3.22
N VAL A 44 1.40 14.50 2.03
CA VAL A 44 0.78 13.37 1.33
C VAL A 44 1.79 12.24 1.21
N SER A 45 1.57 11.15 1.94
CA SER A 45 2.46 9.98 1.92
C SER A 45 2.31 9.12 0.66
N MET A 46 1.18 9.26 -0.05
CA MET A 46 0.79 8.42 -1.19
C MET A 46 0.79 6.91 -0.88
N ILE A 47 0.55 6.53 0.37
CA ILE A 47 0.64 5.12 0.80
C ILE A 47 -0.29 4.21 0.00
N TYR A 48 -1.52 4.65 -0.30
CA TYR A 48 -2.48 3.89 -1.09
C TYR A 48 -1.93 3.57 -2.49
N ARG A 49 -1.35 4.56 -3.15
CA ARG A 49 -0.73 4.39 -4.47
C ARG A 49 0.48 3.47 -4.41
N LYS A 50 1.35 3.64 -3.41
CA LYS A 50 2.56 2.82 -3.25
C LYS A 50 2.24 1.35 -2.97
N VAL A 51 1.20 1.08 -2.18
CA VAL A 51 0.72 -0.28 -1.93
C VAL A 51 0.14 -0.88 -3.20
N LEU A 52 -0.71 -0.13 -3.93
CA LEU A 52 -1.29 -0.57 -5.19
C LEU A 52 -0.21 -0.89 -6.24
N GLU A 53 0.78 -0.02 -6.42
CA GLU A 53 1.91 -0.24 -7.34
C GLU A 53 2.68 -1.53 -6.99
N SER A 54 2.90 -1.77 -5.69
CA SER A 54 3.57 -2.99 -5.22
C SER A 54 2.74 -4.26 -5.47
N LEU A 55 1.42 -4.17 -5.32
CA LEU A 55 0.50 -5.27 -5.67
C LEU A 55 0.52 -5.54 -7.19
N ILE A 56 0.43 -4.50 -8.02
CA ILE A 56 0.47 -4.64 -9.49
C ILE A 56 1.77 -5.33 -9.92
N LEU A 57 2.91 -4.91 -9.37
CA LEU A 57 4.20 -5.54 -9.64
C LEU A 57 4.25 -7.00 -9.18
N ARG A 58 3.57 -7.34 -8.09
CA ARG A 58 3.53 -8.71 -7.57
C ARG A 58 2.67 -9.61 -8.44
N PHE A 59 1.46 -9.18 -8.76
CA PHE A 59 0.53 -9.93 -9.61
C PHE A 59 1.00 -9.98 -11.08
N GLY A 60 1.73 -8.98 -11.56
CA GLY A 60 2.35 -8.99 -12.88
C GLY A 60 3.46 -10.05 -13.07
N ARG A 61 3.87 -10.73 -11.99
CA ARG A 61 4.82 -11.86 -12.05
C ARG A 61 4.12 -13.22 -12.15
N LEU A 62 2.80 -13.24 -12.05
CA LEU A 62 2.06 -14.46 -12.28
C LEU A 62 2.22 -14.91 -13.74
N ASN A 63 2.39 -16.20 -13.92
CA ASN A 63 2.51 -16.79 -15.24
C ASN A 63 1.64 -18.04 -15.35
N TYR A 64 1.33 -18.43 -16.53
CA TYR A 64 0.63 -19.68 -16.83
C TYR A 64 1.25 -20.38 -18.03
N ILE A 65 1.02 -21.67 -18.12
CA ILE A 65 1.47 -22.48 -19.25
C ILE A 65 0.31 -22.56 -20.23
N SER A 66 0.51 -22.03 -21.43
CA SER A 66 -0.49 -22.09 -22.51
C SER A 66 -0.65 -23.49 -23.06
N SER A 67 -1.67 -23.70 -23.90
CA SER A 67 -1.87 -24.96 -24.63
C SER A 67 -0.67 -25.34 -25.54
N GLU A 68 0.12 -24.35 -25.93
CA GLU A 68 1.34 -24.52 -26.75
C GLU A 68 2.59 -24.77 -25.90
N GLN A 69 2.44 -24.98 -24.59
CA GLN A 69 3.50 -25.15 -23.60
C GLN A 69 4.43 -23.95 -23.42
N GLU A 70 4.00 -22.76 -23.81
CA GLU A 70 4.70 -21.52 -23.57
C GLU A 70 4.34 -20.94 -22.21
N ILE A 71 5.35 -20.37 -21.53
CA ILE A 71 5.14 -19.64 -20.27
C ILE A 71 4.82 -18.19 -20.60
N ILE A 72 3.61 -17.78 -20.25
CA ILE A 72 3.11 -16.43 -20.52
C ILE A 72 2.85 -15.68 -19.22
N GLU A 73 3.37 -14.46 -19.11
CA GLU A 73 3.14 -13.58 -17.96
C GLU A 73 1.77 -12.89 -18.05
N VAL A 74 1.10 -12.76 -16.90
CA VAL A 74 -0.21 -12.13 -16.81
C VAL A 74 -0.08 -10.62 -16.79
N LYS A 75 -0.69 -9.93 -17.74
CA LYS A 75 -0.75 -8.48 -17.75
C LYS A 75 -1.63 -7.99 -16.60
N THR A 76 -1.06 -7.18 -15.70
CA THR A 76 -1.76 -6.67 -14.51
C THR A 76 -1.84 -5.15 -14.56
N PHE A 77 -3.03 -4.61 -14.30
CA PHE A 77 -3.25 -3.17 -14.29
C PHE A 77 -4.32 -2.75 -13.28
N HIS A 78 -4.32 -1.46 -12.94
CA HIS A 78 -5.34 -0.88 -12.08
C HIS A 78 -6.60 -0.56 -12.89
N ALA A 79 -7.69 -1.24 -12.59
CA ALA A 79 -9.01 -0.93 -13.15
C ALA A 79 -10.11 -1.49 -12.27
N ASN A 80 -11.25 -0.81 -12.25
CA ASN A 80 -12.49 -1.38 -11.73
C ASN A 80 -13.01 -2.46 -12.68
N PRO A 81 -13.72 -3.49 -12.19
CA PRO A 81 -14.24 -4.58 -13.01
C PRO A 81 -15.04 -4.12 -14.23
N GLU A 82 -15.92 -3.13 -14.05
CA GLU A 82 -16.76 -2.58 -15.13
C GLU A 82 -15.93 -1.96 -16.28
N ARG A 83 -14.86 -1.22 -15.93
CA ARG A 83 -13.96 -0.65 -16.93
C ARG A 83 -13.12 -1.72 -17.61
N ALA A 84 -12.78 -2.78 -16.91
CA ALA A 84 -12.03 -3.91 -17.48
C ALA A 84 -12.91 -4.61 -18.55
N ILE A 85 -14.17 -4.88 -18.22
CA ILE A 85 -15.14 -5.47 -19.17
C ILE A 85 -15.34 -4.57 -20.38
N ALA A 86 -15.59 -3.27 -20.15
CA ALA A 86 -15.77 -2.32 -21.25
C ALA A 86 -14.56 -2.27 -22.19
N LYS A 87 -13.36 -2.38 -21.63
CA LYS A 87 -12.13 -2.39 -22.41
C LYS A 87 -11.93 -3.71 -23.15
N LEU A 88 -12.27 -4.84 -22.52
CA LEU A 88 -12.25 -6.15 -23.17
C LEU A 88 -13.18 -6.21 -24.38
N ASN A 89 -14.36 -5.59 -24.28
CA ASN A 89 -15.35 -5.55 -25.37
C ASN A 89 -14.98 -4.55 -26.48
N GLN A 90 -14.11 -3.58 -26.21
CA GLN A 90 -13.71 -2.57 -27.20
C GLN A 90 -12.43 -2.90 -27.94
N ASP A 91 -11.60 -3.78 -27.42
CA ASP A 91 -10.24 -4.00 -27.89
C ASP A 91 -10.01 -5.50 -28.17
N ASP A 92 -10.29 -5.91 -29.41
CA ASP A 92 -10.12 -7.30 -29.87
C ASP A 92 -8.67 -7.82 -29.74
N ASN A 93 -7.72 -6.93 -29.42
CA ASN A 93 -6.31 -7.28 -29.26
C ASN A 93 -5.88 -7.60 -27.83
N ILE A 94 -6.81 -7.63 -26.86
CA ILE A 94 -6.47 -7.99 -25.49
C ILE A 94 -6.29 -9.51 -25.37
N VAL A 95 -5.05 -9.91 -25.12
CA VAL A 95 -4.71 -11.32 -24.87
C VAL A 95 -5.07 -11.66 -23.42
N LEU A 96 -5.98 -12.63 -23.25
CA LEU A 96 -6.32 -13.22 -21.96
C LEU A 96 -5.33 -14.35 -21.62
N PRO A 97 -5.04 -14.60 -20.33
CA PRO A 97 -5.60 -13.96 -19.13
C PRO A 97 -4.97 -12.63 -18.77
N ILE A 98 -5.77 -11.79 -18.11
CA ILE A 98 -5.35 -10.51 -17.53
C ILE A 98 -5.77 -10.44 -16.06
N ALA A 99 -5.08 -9.61 -15.29
CA ALA A 99 -5.44 -9.30 -13.91
C ALA A 99 -5.73 -7.81 -13.74
N THR A 100 -6.79 -7.50 -13.02
CA THR A 100 -7.14 -6.13 -12.65
C THR A 100 -7.20 -5.99 -11.14
N ILE A 101 -6.68 -4.89 -10.61
CA ILE A 101 -6.67 -4.60 -9.18
C ILE A 101 -7.41 -3.30 -8.93
N SER A 102 -8.38 -3.32 -8.02
CA SER A 102 -9.10 -2.15 -7.57
C SER A 102 -9.09 -2.04 -6.05
N ASN A 103 -9.06 -0.80 -5.55
CA ASN A 103 -9.23 -0.54 -4.12
C ASN A 103 -10.72 -0.54 -3.81
N THR A 104 -11.13 -1.31 -2.80
CA THR A 104 -12.53 -1.42 -2.37
C THR A 104 -12.82 -0.65 -1.08
N GLY A 105 -11.79 -0.30 -0.31
CA GLY A 105 -11.95 0.45 0.92
C GLY A 105 -10.71 0.49 1.80
N SER A 106 -10.81 1.20 2.91
CA SER A 106 -9.78 1.18 3.95
C SER A 106 -10.37 1.49 5.31
N ASP A 107 -9.90 0.77 6.32
CA ASP A 107 -10.33 0.92 7.69
C ASP A 107 -9.14 1.14 8.63
N THR A 108 -9.37 1.83 9.74
CA THR A 108 -8.37 1.96 10.80
C THR A 108 -8.31 0.65 11.58
N ASP A 109 -7.12 0.10 11.76
CA ASP A 109 -6.95 -1.07 12.60
C ASP A 109 -6.81 -0.68 14.07
N GLU A 110 -7.93 -0.72 14.79
CA GLU A 110 -8.00 -0.33 16.19
C GLU A 110 -7.11 -1.21 17.10
N LYS A 111 -6.91 -2.47 16.74
CA LYS A 111 -6.08 -3.41 17.53
C LYS A 111 -4.60 -3.06 17.47
N ARG A 112 -4.14 -2.47 16.38
CA ARG A 112 -2.76 -2.03 16.19
C ARG A 112 -2.56 -0.56 16.56
N VAL A 113 -3.63 0.21 16.82
CA VAL A 113 -3.53 1.61 17.26
C VAL A 113 -2.84 1.66 18.61
N ARG A 114 -1.68 2.30 18.67
CA ARG A 114 -1.03 2.65 19.93
C ARG A 114 -1.65 3.94 20.48
N TYR A 115 -1.45 4.16 21.79
CA TYR A 115 -1.98 5.35 22.44
C TYR A 115 -1.62 6.63 21.65
N LYS A 116 -2.62 7.51 21.51
CA LYS A 116 -2.46 8.82 20.89
C LYS A 116 -1.28 9.57 21.54
N GLY A 117 -0.40 10.12 20.70
CA GLY A 117 0.69 10.92 21.20
C GLY A 117 2.00 10.18 21.50
N VAL A 118 2.18 8.95 20.97
CA VAL A 118 3.49 8.31 21.03
C VAL A 118 4.45 9.00 20.07
N LEU A 119 5.48 9.63 20.63
CA LEU A 119 6.56 10.25 19.87
C LEU A 119 7.62 9.20 19.51
N ILE A 120 8.02 9.22 18.26
CA ILE A 120 9.17 8.45 17.77
C ILE A 120 10.33 9.40 17.59
N HIS A 121 11.47 9.04 18.15
CA HIS A 121 12.71 9.80 18.02
C HIS A 121 13.76 8.97 17.31
N THR A 122 14.37 9.55 16.27
CA THR A 122 15.49 8.94 15.58
C THR A 122 16.65 9.94 15.53
N LYS A 123 17.85 9.51 15.88
CA LYS A 123 19.05 10.31 15.74
C LYS A 123 19.59 10.17 14.32
N TYR A 124 19.85 11.27 13.66
CA TYR A 124 20.46 11.31 12.34
C TYR A 124 21.70 12.19 12.38
N ARG A 125 22.81 11.72 11.87
CA ARG A 125 24.02 12.51 11.68
C ARG A 125 24.24 12.72 10.18
N ASN A 126 24.30 13.99 9.77
CA ASN A 126 24.59 14.31 8.39
C ASN A 126 26.02 13.86 8.06
N PRO A 127 26.23 12.98 7.07
CA PRO A 127 27.56 12.46 6.75
C PRO A 127 28.50 13.52 6.16
N ILE A 128 27.97 14.60 5.60
CA ILE A 128 28.75 15.66 4.96
C ILE A 128 29.15 16.72 5.98
N THR A 129 28.19 17.24 6.76
CA THR A 129 28.42 18.33 7.71
C THR A 129 28.82 17.86 9.10
N GLY A 130 28.62 16.58 9.41
CA GLY A 130 28.86 16.01 10.73
C GLY A 130 27.86 16.44 11.82
N ILE A 131 26.89 17.29 11.47
CA ILE A 131 25.91 17.82 12.43
C ILE A 131 24.92 16.69 12.79
N ALA A 132 24.63 16.57 14.09
CA ALA A 132 23.64 15.65 14.61
C ALA A 132 22.27 16.31 14.65
N TYR A 133 21.26 15.62 14.16
CA TYR A 133 19.87 16.04 14.19
C TYR A 133 19.04 15.01 14.93
N ARG A 134 17.93 15.45 15.50
CA ARG A 134 16.88 14.59 16.02
C ARG A 134 15.68 14.69 15.09
N ILE A 135 15.29 13.55 14.51
CA ILE A 135 14.04 13.42 13.76
C ILE A 135 12.95 13.03 14.73
N VAL A 136 11.87 13.79 14.75
CA VAL A 136 10.72 13.56 15.64
C VAL A 136 9.47 13.44 14.80
N SER A 137 8.68 12.41 15.07
CA SER A 137 7.38 12.22 14.45
C SER A 137 6.40 11.58 15.44
N LEU A 138 5.12 11.68 15.16
CA LEU A 138 4.14 10.83 15.83
C LEU A 138 4.20 9.40 15.28
N ALA A 139 3.80 8.43 16.11
CA ALA A 139 3.69 7.05 15.67
C ALA A 139 2.74 6.94 14.47
N PRO A 140 3.12 6.22 13.42
CA PRO A 140 2.30 6.07 12.23
C PRO A 140 0.97 5.37 12.56
N ARG A 141 -0.08 5.80 11.88
CA ARG A 141 -1.43 5.27 12.10
C ARG A 141 -1.63 3.96 11.33
N PRO A 142 -1.96 2.85 12.01
CA PRO A 142 -2.22 1.59 11.33
C PRO A 142 -3.55 1.64 10.57
N ILE A 143 -3.53 1.15 9.35
CA ILE A 143 -4.70 0.99 8.49
C ILE A 143 -4.67 -0.36 7.80
N ASN A 144 -5.85 -0.87 7.48
CA ASN A 144 -6.06 -2.00 6.60
C ASN A 144 -6.66 -1.46 5.30
N ILE A 145 -6.03 -1.80 4.17
CA ILE A 145 -6.52 -1.42 2.85
C ILE A 145 -7.02 -2.67 2.14
N SER A 146 -8.28 -2.64 1.72
CA SER A 146 -8.91 -3.76 1.01
C SER A 146 -8.80 -3.56 -0.49
N TYR A 147 -8.38 -4.62 -1.16
CA TYR A 147 -8.26 -4.68 -2.62
C TYR A 147 -9.04 -5.87 -3.17
N GLU A 148 -9.62 -5.66 -4.32
CA GLU A 148 -10.21 -6.70 -5.15
C GLU A 148 -9.30 -6.94 -6.34
N VAL A 149 -8.87 -8.19 -6.52
CA VAL A 149 -8.07 -8.64 -7.67
C VAL A 149 -8.93 -9.53 -8.51
N ASN A 150 -9.20 -9.14 -9.74
CA ASN A 150 -9.98 -9.89 -10.69
C ASN A 150 -9.07 -10.46 -11.76
N ILE A 151 -9.14 -11.78 -11.97
CA ILE A 151 -8.45 -12.47 -13.05
C ILE A 151 -9.49 -12.90 -14.09
N TRP A 152 -9.24 -12.50 -15.31
CA TRP A 152 -10.07 -12.76 -16.46
C TRP A 152 -9.36 -13.73 -17.38
N ALA A 153 -10.00 -14.82 -17.76
CA ALA A 153 -9.43 -15.80 -18.67
C ALA A 153 -10.49 -16.41 -19.59
N LYS A 154 -10.05 -16.98 -20.68
CA LYS A 154 -10.88 -17.74 -21.61
C LYS A 154 -11.09 -19.19 -21.14
N TYR A 155 -10.07 -19.78 -20.51
CA TYR A 155 -10.07 -21.17 -20.09
C TYR A 155 -9.99 -21.32 -18.56
N ILE A 156 -10.74 -22.29 -18.03
CA ILE A 156 -10.73 -22.60 -16.59
C ILE A 156 -9.35 -23.11 -16.15
N SER A 157 -8.67 -23.90 -17.00
CA SER A 157 -7.35 -24.42 -16.73
C SER A 157 -6.32 -23.31 -16.40
N ASP A 158 -6.40 -22.19 -17.11
CA ASP A 158 -5.48 -21.07 -16.90
C ASP A 158 -5.77 -20.37 -15.57
N LEU A 159 -7.06 -20.19 -15.24
CA LEU A 159 -7.49 -19.67 -13.94
C LEU A 159 -7.07 -20.57 -12.78
N ASP A 160 -7.12 -21.87 -12.95
CA ASP A 160 -6.74 -22.82 -11.91
C ASP A 160 -5.23 -22.79 -11.67
N GLN A 161 -4.41 -22.72 -12.70
CA GLN A 161 -2.96 -22.54 -12.58
C GLN A 161 -2.61 -21.24 -11.83
N LEU A 162 -3.24 -20.12 -12.19
CA LEU A 162 -3.01 -18.82 -11.55
C LEU A 162 -3.50 -18.83 -10.10
N THR A 163 -4.65 -19.48 -9.84
CA THR A 163 -5.19 -19.61 -8.47
C THR A 163 -4.23 -20.41 -7.58
N GLU A 164 -3.68 -21.49 -8.10
CA GLU A 164 -2.72 -22.30 -7.34
C GLU A 164 -1.47 -21.50 -6.99
N GLN A 165 -0.94 -20.71 -7.92
CA GLN A 165 0.19 -19.82 -7.67
C GLN A 165 -0.12 -18.79 -6.59
N ILE A 166 -1.28 -18.11 -6.69
CA ILE A 166 -1.71 -17.12 -5.70
C ILE A 166 -1.81 -17.76 -4.31
N ARG A 167 -2.49 -18.90 -4.19
CA ARG A 167 -2.64 -19.60 -2.91
C ARG A 167 -1.32 -20.07 -2.33
N ARG A 168 -0.36 -20.46 -3.18
CA ARG A 168 0.99 -20.87 -2.74
C ARG A 168 1.77 -19.67 -2.21
N GLU A 169 1.64 -18.50 -2.82
CA GLU A 169 2.31 -17.28 -2.37
C GLU A 169 1.73 -16.75 -1.06
N PHE A 170 0.41 -16.77 -0.91
CA PHE A 170 -0.29 -16.34 0.31
C PHE A 170 -0.35 -17.45 1.37
N ASN A 171 0.81 -17.83 1.93
CA ASN A 171 0.87 -18.86 2.98
C ASN A 171 1.64 -18.37 4.22
N PRO A 172 1.02 -17.80 5.24
CA PRO A 172 -0.36 -17.29 5.32
C PRO A 172 -0.52 -15.87 4.74
N HIS A 173 0.56 -15.16 4.43
CA HIS A 173 0.57 -13.79 3.92
C HIS A 173 1.79 -13.56 3.03
N ILE A 174 1.72 -12.55 2.21
CA ILE A 174 2.88 -12.02 1.48
C ILE A 174 3.36 -10.71 2.10
N ASN A 175 4.67 -10.48 2.03
CA ASN A 175 5.24 -9.20 2.42
C ASN A 175 5.27 -8.25 1.23
N ILE A 176 4.71 -7.06 1.42
CA ILE A 176 4.71 -5.98 0.44
C ILE A 176 5.66 -4.89 0.91
N SER A 177 6.67 -4.60 0.12
CA SER A 177 7.60 -3.51 0.39
C SER A 177 7.15 -2.25 -0.32
N THR A 178 7.01 -1.16 0.45
CA THR A 178 6.84 0.18 -0.08
C THR A 178 8.05 1.03 0.29
N SER A 179 8.19 2.22 -0.31
CA SER A 179 9.26 3.15 0.07
C SER A 179 9.16 3.63 1.52
N LEU A 180 7.98 3.50 2.15
CA LEU A 180 7.72 3.93 3.52
C LEU A 180 7.85 2.80 4.54
N SER A 181 7.53 1.56 4.15
CA SER A 181 7.59 0.39 5.02
C SER A 181 7.95 -0.85 4.21
N LYS A 182 8.85 -1.67 4.76
CA LYS A 182 9.27 -2.94 4.16
C LYS A 182 8.44 -4.14 4.62
N ASN A 183 7.63 -3.98 5.66
CA ASN A 183 6.96 -5.07 6.35
C ASN A 183 5.43 -4.93 6.34
N ASN A 184 4.86 -4.45 5.24
CA ASN A 184 3.42 -4.49 5.07
C ASN A 184 3.01 -5.92 4.73
N LYS A 185 1.99 -6.42 5.42
CA LYS A 185 1.48 -7.79 5.22
C LYS A 185 0.21 -7.74 4.40
N ALA A 186 0.13 -8.57 3.37
CA ALA A 186 -1.09 -8.76 2.60
C ALA A 186 -1.63 -10.16 2.85
N PHE A 187 -2.91 -10.24 3.16
CA PHE A 187 -3.64 -11.47 3.46
C PHE A 187 -4.68 -11.72 2.38
N LEU A 188 -4.82 -12.96 1.97
CA LEU A 188 -5.90 -13.42 1.11
C LEU A 188 -7.09 -13.81 1.99
N GLU A 189 -8.18 -13.02 1.95
CA GLU A 189 -9.38 -13.25 2.77
C GLU A 189 -10.37 -14.19 2.13
N GLY A 190 -10.54 -14.11 0.82
CA GLY A 190 -11.52 -14.92 0.13
C GLY A 190 -11.33 -14.99 -1.39
N GLN A 191 -12.05 -15.90 -1.99
CA GLN A 191 -12.11 -16.10 -3.41
C GLN A 191 -13.56 -16.34 -3.84
N THR A 192 -13.99 -15.66 -4.88
CA THR A 192 -15.33 -15.85 -5.49
C THR A 192 -15.16 -16.15 -6.97
N ASN A 193 -15.91 -17.13 -7.45
CA ASN A 193 -15.99 -17.45 -8.88
C ASN A 193 -17.23 -16.78 -9.45
N THR A 194 -17.04 -15.89 -10.39
CA THR A 194 -18.14 -15.25 -11.13
C THR A 194 -17.96 -15.60 -12.59
N SER A 195 -18.90 -16.39 -13.13
CA SER A 195 -18.94 -16.69 -14.57
C SER A 195 -19.86 -15.67 -15.21
N GLU A 196 -19.33 -14.72 -15.94
CA GLU A 196 -20.16 -13.89 -16.81
C GLU A 196 -20.35 -14.65 -18.12
N LEU A 197 -21.56 -15.15 -18.30
CA LEU A 197 -22.01 -15.68 -19.59
C LEU A 197 -22.40 -14.47 -20.44
N SER A 198 -21.57 -14.10 -21.37
CA SER A 198 -22.03 -13.27 -22.48
C SER A 198 -23.01 -14.09 -23.31
N THR A 199 -24.24 -13.63 -23.36
CA THR A 199 -25.34 -14.29 -24.10
C THR A 199 -25.48 -13.73 -25.52
N GLY A 200 -24.37 -13.33 -26.15
CA GLY A 200 -24.33 -12.95 -27.55
C GLY A 200 -23.94 -14.13 -28.43
N ASP A 201 -24.68 -14.35 -29.53
CA ASP A 201 -24.33 -15.34 -30.56
C ASP A 201 -22.93 -15.02 -31.12
N GLY A 202 -21.93 -15.83 -30.73
CA GLY A 202 -20.59 -15.75 -31.27
C GLY A 202 -19.52 -15.05 -30.38
N GLU A 203 -19.88 -14.56 -29.18
CA GLU A 203 -18.89 -13.99 -28.27
C GLU A 203 -18.16 -15.05 -27.43
N ASP A 204 -16.85 -14.93 -27.36
CA ASP A 204 -15.98 -15.79 -26.54
C ASP A 204 -16.36 -15.68 -25.06
N ARG A 205 -16.56 -16.81 -24.41
CA ARG A 205 -16.89 -16.89 -22.99
C ARG A 205 -15.69 -16.40 -22.15
N VAL A 206 -15.87 -15.30 -21.41
CA VAL A 206 -14.87 -14.79 -20.46
C VAL A 206 -15.25 -15.24 -19.05
N ILE A 207 -14.31 -15.87 -18.36
CA ILE A 207 -14.51 -16.36 -16.99
C ILE A 207 -13.73 -15.42 -16.06
N ARG A 208 -14.36 -15.00 -14.95
CA ARG A 208 -13.77 -14.16 -13.93
C ARG A 208 -13.62 -14.89 -12.61
N ARG A 209 -12.47 -14.72 -11.97
CA ARG A 209 -12.22 -15.13 -10.60
C ARG A 209 -11.74 -13.94 -9.78
N THR A 210 -12.42 -13.68 -8.67
CA THR A 210 -12.15 -12.53 -7.79
C THR A 210 -11.49 -13.00 -6.52
N PHE A 211 -10.43 -12.30 -6.12
CA PHE A 211 -9.69 -12.49 -4.86
C PHE A 211 -9.78 -11.22 -4.02
N ASN A 212 -10.19 -11.37 -2.76
CA ASN A 212 -10.21 -10.28 -1.79
C ASN A 212 -8.92 -10.31 -0.98
N ILE A 213 -8.21 -9.19 -0.98
CA ILE A 213 -6.91 -9.06 -0.31
C ILE A 213 -6.96 -7.87 0.63
N THR A 214 -6.56 -8.08 1.88
CA THR A 214 -6.38 -7.02 2.87
C THR A 214 -4.90 -6.80 3.11
N VAL A 215 -4.48 -5.55 2.98
CA VAL A 215 -3.10 -5.12 3.21
C VAL A 215 -3.00 -4.32 4.49
N GLU A 216 -2.31 -4.87 5.47
CA GLU A 216 -1.95 -4.18 6.70
C GLU A 216 -0.79 -3.22 6.45
N THR A 217 -1.02 -1.93 6.64
CA THR A 217 -0.02 -0.89 6.44
C THR A 217 -0.16 0.24 7.46
N TYR A 218 0.64 1.29 7.29
CA TYR A 218 0.64 2.45 8.17
C TYR A 218 0.63 3.74 7.37
N VAL A 219 -0.18 4.70 7.80
CA VAL A 219 -0.12 6.09 7.32
C VAL A 219 0.92 6.82 8.18
N PRO A 220 2.06 7.25 7.63
CA PRO A 220 3.06 7.98 8.37
C PRO A 220 2.58 9.41 8.68
N TYR A 221 3.00 9.93 9.82
CA TYR A 221 2.93 11.35 10.10
C TYR A 221 4.13 12.08 9.49
N PRO A 222 4.04 13.41 9.32
CA PRO A 222 5.18 14.23 8.96
C PRO A 222 6.33 14.05 9.95
N GLU A 223 7.53 14.08 9.44
CA GLU A 223 8.75 14.03 10.25
C GLU A 223 9.32 15.45 10.40
N TYR A 224 9.73 15.78 11.61
CA TYR A 224 10.29 17.08 11.95
C TYR A 224 11.75 16.92 12.31
N LEU A 225 12.59 17.77 11.72
CA LEU A 225 14.01 17.79 11.97
C LEU A 225 14.30 18.84 13.05
N LEU A 226 14.86 18.40 14.15
CA LEU A 226 15.29 19.27 15.24
C LEU A 226 16.82 19.26 15.30
N THR A 227 17.44 20.44 15.38
CA THR A 227 18.86 20.52 15.65
C THR A 227 19.13 20.05 17.08
N ALA A 228 20.14 19.23 17.25
CA ALA A 228 20.63 18.87 18.58
C ALA A 228 21.60 19.94 19.03
N ASN A 229 21.14 20.87 19.84
CA ASN A 229 22.04 21.73 20.64
C ASN A 229 22.56 20.94 21.81
#